data_448a08acb6beb573b726f6581339927f
#
_entry.id   448a08acb6beb573b726f6581339927f
#
_cell.length_a   1.000
_cell.length_b   1.000
_cell.length_c   1.000
_cell.angle_alpha   90.00
_cell.angle_beta   90.00
_cell.angle_gamma   90.00
#
_symmetry.space_group_name_H-M   'P 1'
#
loop_
_entity.id
_entity.type
_entity.pdbx_description
1 polymer ?
#
loop_
_entity_poly.entity_id
_entity_poly.type
_entity_poly.pdbx_seq_one_letter_code
_entity_poly.pdbx_strand_id
1 'polypeptide(L)'
;VAENGVTVGDVREDIARQEWEMVLDLLIEIADVRPVSTSFWEILAEAARQMMLDHSRRWCQWRGWEVQHGTVRATLTLLGTDEGGRQGAFSGDGQLRPLWDIGNRTSDGERDLNIALVWVEFAQELGPGETADVRLAPLSPEQWRNLKPGDVITMHEGRPAVGTATVIEVLPPRS
;
A
#
# COMPACT_ATOMS: atom_id res chain seq x y z
N VAL A 1 -9.47 -15.33 17.17
CA VAL A 1 -8.61 -14.22 17.60
C VAL A 1 -7.67 -13.94 16.43
N ALA A 2 -7.61 -12.71 15.97
CA ALA A 2 -6.61 -12.28 15.00
C ALA A 2 -5.22 -12.22 15.68
N GLU A 3 -4.12 -12.19 14.90
CA GLU A 3 -2.76 -12.09 15.45
C GLU A 3 -2.54 -10.82 16.29
N ASN A 4 -3.32 -9.76 16.00
CA ASN A 4 -3.38 -8.50 16.76
C ASN A 4 -4.24 -8.57 18.04
N GLY A 5 -4.82 -9.72 18.37
CA GLY A 5 -5.65 -9.94 19.56
C GLY A 5 -7.13 -9.57 19.40
N VAL A 6 -7.52 -8.89 18.31
CA VAL A 6 -8.91 -8.48 18.05
C VAL A 6 -9.81 -9.70 17.78
N THR A 7 -11.01 -9.68 18.32
CA THR A 7 -11.99 -10.77 18.19
C THR A 7 -13.32 -10.28 17.63
N VAL A 8 -14.14 -11.21 17.11
CA VAL A 8 -15.53 -10.92 16.71
C VAL A 8 -16.38 -10.54 17.94
N GLY A 9 -15.93 -10.91 19.14
CA GLY A 9 -16.57 -10.49 20.41
C GLY A 9 -16.47 -8.99 20.60
N ASP A 10 -15.29 -8.41 20.41
CA ASP A 10 -15.04 -6.96 20.54
C ASP A 10 -15.93 -6.18 19.57
N VAL A 11 -16.02 -6.63 18.31
CA VAL A 11 -16.92 -6.02 17.31
C VAL A 11 -18.38 -6.03 17.77
N ARG A 12 -18.86 -7.13 18.37
CA ARG A 12 -20.24 -7.23 18.86
C ARG A 12 -20.53 -6.31 20.04
N GLU A 13 -19.54 -6.13 20.93
CA GLU A 13 -19.68 -5.22 22.07
C GLU A 13 -19.80 -3.77 21.59
N ASP A 14 -19.00 -3.34 20.63
CA ASP A 14 -19.03 -1.98 20.11
C ASP A 14 -20.30 -1.71 19.27
N ILE A 15 -20.79 -2.71 18.53
CA ILE A 15 -22.12 -2.62 17.89
C ILE A 15 -23.20 -2.38 18.95
N ALA A 16 -23.16 -3.08 20.09
CA ALA A 16 -24.15 -2.92 21.15
C ALA A 16 -24.08 -1.52 21.81
N ARG A 17 -22.92 -0.88 21.78
CA ARG A 17 -22.72 0.50 22.28
C ARG A 17 -22.98 1.56 21.21
N GLN A 18 -23.26 1.17 19.95
CA GLN A 18 -23.40 2.06 18.78
C GLN A 18 -22.13 2.86 18.45
N GLU A 19 -20.95 2.30 18.75
CA GLU A 19 -19.63 2.88 18.46
C GLU A 19 -19.17 2.47 17.05
N TRP A 20 -19.86 2.95 16.02
CA TRP A 20 -19.72 2.47 14.63
C TRP A 20 -18.34 2.70 14.01
N GLU A 21 -17.65 3.78 14.40
CA GLU A 21 -16.29 4.04 13.93
C GLU A 21 -15.32 2.97 14.47
N MET A 22 -15.42 2.66 15.77
CA MET A 22 -14.62 1.58 16.37
C MET A 22 -14.96 0.21 15.76
N VAL A 23 -16.24 -0.04 15.47
CA VAL A 23 -16.66 -1.27 14.75
C VAL A 23 -15.98 -1.38 13.40
N LEU A 24 -15.93 -0.29 12.64
CA LEU A 24 -15.28 -0.28 11.34
C LEU A 24 -13.77 -0.54 11.46
N ASP A 25 -13.10 0.13 12.39
CA ASP A 25 -11.65 -0.04 12.61
C ASP A 25 -11.31 -1.48 13.00
N LEU A 26 -12.06 -2.08 13.92
CA LEU A 26 -11.87 -3.48 14.31
C LEU A 26 -12.10 -4.46 13.14
N LEU A 27 -13.10 -4.19 12.28
CA LEU A 27 -13.34 -5.02 11.09
C LEU A 27 -12.21 -4.89 10.07
N ILE A 28 -11.66 -3.69 9.89
CA ILE A 28 -10.49 -3.44 9.04
C ILE A 28 -9.29 -4.22 9.59
N GLU A 29 -8.99 -4.11 10.88
CA GLU A 29 -7.88 -4.81 11.52
C GLU A 29 -7.99 -6.34 11.36
N ILE A 30 -9.19 -6.90 11.54
CA ILE A 30 -9.43 -8.34 11.32
C ILE A 30 -9.18 -8.71 9.86
N ALA A 31 -9.65 -7.88 8.93
CA ALA A 31 -9.51 -8.13 7.50
C ALA A 31 -8.07 -7.96 7.00
N ASP A 32 -7.25 -7.14 7.66
CA ASP A 32 -5.84 -6.95 7.30
C ASP A 32 -5.00 -8.21 7.55
N VAL A 33 -5.34 -8.97 8.61
CA VAL A 33 -4.61 -10.20 8.99
C VAL A 33 -5.28 -11.50 8.52
N ARG A 34 -6.46 -11.42 7.88
CA ARG A 34 -7.17 -12.59 7.36
C ARG A 34 -7.53 -12.40 5.89
N PRO A 35 -7.46 -13.48 5.09
CA PRO A 35 -7.96 -13.42 3.72
C PRO A 35 -9.47 -13.14 3.73
N VAL A 36 -9.87 -12.03 3.14
CA VAL A 36 -11.28 -11.67 2.91
C VAL A 36 -11.50 -11.38 1.43
N SER A 37 -12.75 -11.46 0.99
CA SER A 37 -13.11 -11.21 -0.41
C SER A 37 -13.07 -9.72 -0.76
N THR A 38 -12.99 -9.40 -2.03
CA THR A 38 -13.13 -8.02 -2.53
C THR A 38 -14.44 -7.39 -2.08
N SER A 39 -15.55 -8.14 -2.13
CA SER A 39 -16.86 -7.64 -1.72
C SER A 39 -16.91 -7.26 -0.24
N PHE A 40 -16.14 -7.91 0.62
CA PHE A 40 -16.02 -7.51 2.02
C PHE A 40 -15.38 -6.12 2.14
N TRP A 41 -14.27 -5.88 1.42
CA TRP A 41 -13.62 -4.57 1.38
C TRP A 41 -14.51 -3.48 0.79
N GLU A 42 -15.32 -3.80 -0.22
CA GLU A 42 -16.30 -2.87 -0.81
C GLU A 42 -17.36 -2.44 0.22
N ILE A 43 -17.86 -3.39 1.04
CA ILE A 43 -18.81 -3.08 2.11
C ILE A 43 -18.18 -2.16 3.15
N LEU A 44 -16.94 -2.42 3.58
CA LEU A 44 -16.25 -1.56 4.53
C LEU A 44 -15.98 -0.16 3.95
N ALA A 45 -15.60 -0.08 2.66
CA ALA A 45 -15.40 1.19 1.98
C ALA A 45 -16.70 2.02 1.92
N GLU A 46 -17.83 1.37 1.66
CA GLU A 46 -19.14 2.04 1.65
C GLU A 46 -19.55 2.49 3.06
N ALA A 47 -19.32 1.68 4.10
CA ALA A 47 -19.55 2.06 5.48
C ALA A 47 -18.70 3.29 5.88
N ALA A 48 -17.40 3.27 5.56
CA ALA A 48 -16.50 4.41 5.77
C ALA A 48 -16.98 5.68 5.04
N ARG A 49 -17.47 5.53 3.80
CA ARG A 49 -18.02 6.64 3.02
C ARG A 49 -19.24 7.27 3.70
N GLN A 50 -20.17 6.45 4.23
CA GLN A 50 -21.36 6.94 4.92
C GLN A 50 -21.01 7.68 6.23
N MET A 51 -19.94 7.27 6.88
CA MET A 51 -19.42 7.91 8.10
C MET A 51 -18.45 9.07 7.82
N MET A 52 -18.21 9.42 6.54
CA MET A 52 -17.26 10.46 6.11
C MET A 52 -15.82 10.22 6.56
N LEU A 53 -15.42 8.96 6.72
CA LEU A 53 -14.08 8.54 7.10
C LEU A 53 -13.22 8.30 5.85
N ASP A 54 -12.71 9.37 5.26
CA ASP A 54 -12.03 9.34 3.95
C ASP A 54 -10.78 8.47 3.93
N HIS A 55 -9.99 8.46 5.00
CA HIS A 55 -8.78 7.63 5.09
C HIS A 55 -9.15 6.14 5.10
N SER A 56 -10.05 5.72 5.99
CA SER A 56 -10.51 4.33 6.09
C SER A 56 -11.17 3.86 4.79
N ARG A 57 -11.95 4.74 4.12
CA ARG A 57 -12.54 4.46 2.80
C ARG A 57 -11.46 4.17 1.76
N ARG A 58 -10.42 5.02 1.65
CA ARG A 58 -9.31 4.82 0.70
C ARG A 58 -8.53 3.56 1.01
N TRP A 59 -8.29 3.28 2.29
CA TRP A 59 -7.64 2.05 2.71
C TRP A 59 -8.42 0.82 2.28
N CYS A 60 -9.72 0.75 2.55
CA CYS A 60 -10.56 -0.36 2.13
C CYS A 60 -10.58 -0.54 0.61
N GLN A 61 -10.64 0.55 -0.16
CA GLN A 61 -10.56 0.52 -1.62
C GLN A 61 -9.20 -0.01 -2.09
N TRP A 62 -8.12 0.42 -1.47
CA TRP A 62 -6.77 -0.06 -1.74
C TRP A 62 -6.65 -1.57 -1.49
N ARG A 63 -7.11 -2.05 -0.34
CA ARG A 63 -7.07 -3.47 0.01
C ARG A 63 -7.94 -4.32 -0.91
N GLY A 64 -9.11 -3.84 -1.30
CA GLY A 64 -9.96 -4.50 -2.29
C GLY A 64 -9.27 -4.62 -3.65
N TRP A 65 -8.55 -3.57 -4.07
CA TRP A 65 -7.74 -3.60 -5.28
C TRP A 65 -6.60 -4.63 -5.19
N GLU A 66 -5.89 -4.71 -4.06
CA GLU A 66 -4.83 -5.70 -3.84
C GLU A 66 -5.32 -7.14 -3.94
N VAL A 67 -6.53 -7.43 -3.45
CA VAL A 67 -7.12 -8.77 -3.58
C VAL A 67 -7.26 -9.17 -5.05
N GLN A 68 -7.64 -8.23 -5.91
CA GLN A 68 -7.86 -8.49 -7.34
C GLN A 68 -6.56 -8.51 -8.16
N HIS A 69 -5.58 -7.68 -7.83
CA HIS A 69 -4.42 -7.42 -8.70
C HIS A 69 -3.08 -7.84 -8.08
N GLY A 70 -3.07 -8.14 -6.78
CA GLY A 70 -1.83 -8.37 -6.04
C GLY A 70 -1.18 -7.06 -5.59
N THR A 71 -0.10 -7.17 -4.83
CA THR A 71 0.67 -6.03 -4.33
C THR A 71 2.12 -6.43 -4.07
N VAL A 72 3.01 -5.46 -4.03
CA VAL A 72 4.40 -5.62 -3.58
C VAL A 72 4.58 -4.81 -2.30
N ARG A 73 5.00 -5.46 -1.21
CA ARG A 73 5.43 -4.76 0.00
C ARG A 73 6.94 -4.56 -0.03
N ALA A 74 7.38 -3.39 0.38
CA ALA A 74 8.80 -3.04 0.36
C ALA A 74 9.13 -2.05 1.48
N THR A 75 10.38 -2.03 1.95
CA THR A 75 10.89 -0.94 2.78
C THR A 75 11.49 0.12 1.86
N LEU A 76 10.86 1.28 1.79
CA LEU A 76 11.27 2.43 0.98
C LEU A 76 12.09 3.39 1.81
N THR A 77 13.28 3.76 1.33
CA THR A 77 14.10 4.86 1.85
C THR A 77 14.18 5.96 0.79
N LEU A 78 13.73 7.16 1.12
CA LEU A 78 13.87 8.33 0.26
C LEU A 78 15.27 8.95 0.41
N LEU A 79 15.79 9.48 -0.68
CA LEU A 79 17.01 10.30 -0.64
C LEU A 79 16.74 11.62 0.10
N GLY A 80 17.74 12.11 0.81
CA GLY A 80 17.71 13.45 1.39
C GLY A 80 17.65 14.55 0.32
N THR A 81 17.16 15.72 0.70
CA THR A 81 17.06 16.87 -0.23
C THR A 81 18.42 17.28 -0.80
N ASP A 82 19.49 17.17 -0.02
CA ASP A 82 20.89 17.43 -0.39
C ASP A 82 21.49 16.33 -1.28
N GLU A 83 20.89 15.14 -1.31
CA GLU A 83 21.27 14.02 -2.16
C GLU A 83 20.53 13.99 -3.51
N GLY A 84 19.74 15.02 -3.79
CA GLY A 84 18.91 15.07 -5.01
C GLY A 84 17.53 14.44 -4.85
N GLY A 85 17.10 14.15 -3.62
CA GLY A 85 15.78 13.66 -3.29
C GLY A 85 14.68 14.71 -3.46
N ARG A 86 13.49 14.34 -3.04
CA ARG A 86 12.30 15.22 -3.04
C ARG A 86 12.53 16.46 -2.18
N GLN A 87 11.82 17.56 -2.51
CA GLN A 87 11.88 18.80 -1.72
C GLN A 87 10.89 18.79 -0.54
N GLY A 88 9.98 17.83 -0.46
CA GLY A 88 8.99 17.72 0.61
C GLY A 88 8.40 16.31 0.70
N ALA A 89 7.68 16.09 1.80
CA ALA A 89 6.95 14.86 2.03
C ALA A 89 5.83 14.65 1.00
N PHE A 90 5.43 13.40 0.81
CA PHE A 90 4.23 13.06 0.05
C PHE A 90 3.21 12.34 0.96
N SER A 91 1.94 12.49 0.61
CA SER A 91 0.86 11.80 1.32
C SER A 91 0.95 10.30 1.12
N GLY A 92 0.94 9.55 2.22
CA GLY A 92 1.05 8.09 2.25
C GLY A 92 -0.22 7.33 1.87
N ASP A 93 -1.25 8.00 1.35
CA ASP A 93 -2.60 7.48 1.14
C ASP A 93 -2.88 6.94 -0.27
N GLY A 94 -1.84 6.52 -0.98
CA GLY A 94 -1.96 5.83 -2.25
C GLY A 94 -2.20 6.74 -3.47
N GLN A 95 -1.98 8.05 -3.36
CA GLN A 95 -2.18 8.98 -4.49
C GLN A 95 -0.92 9.17 -5.34
N LEU A 96 0.26 9.02 -4.77
CA LEU A 96 1.52 9.18 -5.48
C LEU A 96 1.72 8.03 -6.49
N ARG A 97 2.12 8.38 -7.73
CA ARG A 97 2.34 7.47 -8.87
C ARG A 97 3.74 7.61 -9.44
N PRO A 98 4.78 7.26 -8.72
CA PRO A 98 6.15 7.36 -9.24
C PRO A 98 6.43 6.29 -10.29
N LEU A 99 7.52 6.49 -11.00
CA LEU A 99 8.13 5.49 -11.85
C LEU A 99 9.07 4.60 -11.04
N TRP A 100 9.14 3.32 -11.39
CA TRP A 100 9.99 2.34 -10.72
C TRP A 100 10.90 1.62 -11.71
N ASP A 101 12.21 1.63 -11.47
CA ASP A 101 13.13 0.67 -12.12
C ASP A 101 13.08 -0.64 -11.30
N ILE A 102 12.42 -1.62 -11.83
CA ILE A 102 12.28 -2.96 -11.26
C ILE A 102 13.19 -3.99 -11.94
N GLY A 103 14.19 -3.50 -12.68
CA GLY A 103 15.15 -4.33 -13.41
C GLY A 103 14.72 -4.69 -14.83
N ASN A 104 13.53 -4.32 -15.28
CA ASN A 104 13.07 -4.54 -16.64
C ASN A 104 13.90 -3.71 -17.64
N ARG A 105 14.02 -4.23 -18.88
CA ARG A 105 14.72 -3.56 -19.97
C ARG A 105 13.88 -3.62 -21.23
N THR A 106 13.96 -2.56 -22.03
CA THR A 106 13.39 -2.51 -23.38
C THR A 106 14.18 -3.41 -24.32
N SER A 107 13.68 -3.62 -25.54
CA SER A 107 14.37 -4.36 -26.60
C SER A 107 15.76 -3.78 -26.94
N ASP A 108 15.96 -2.49 -26.72
CA ASP A 108 17.20 -1.76 -26.98
C ASP A 108 18.15 -1.76 -25.76
N GLY A 109 17.76 -2.44 -24.66
CA GLY A 109 18.55 -2.54 -23.44
C GLY A 109 18.42 -1.36 -22.48
N GLU A 110 17.59 -0.36 -22.80
CA GLU A 110 17.29 0.78 -21.95
C GLU A 110 16.45 0.35 -20.73
N ARG A 111 16.40 1.21 -19.71
CA ARG A 111 15.53 0.98 -18.53
C ARG A 111 14.08 1.05 -18.95
N ASP A 112 13.32 0.03 -18.60
CA ASP A 112 11.87 0.00 -18.74
C ASP A 112 11.24 0.35 -17.39
N LEU A 113 10.85 1.62 -17.22
CA LEU A 113 10.30 2.12 -15.97
C LEU A 113 8.81 1.81 -15.89
N ASN A 114 8.39 1.30 -14.73
CA ASN A 114 7.03 0.84 -14.49
C ASN A 114 6.34 1.72 -13.46
N ILE A 115 5.03 1.89 -13.55
CA ILE A 115 4.26 2.73 -12.63
C ILE A 115 3.61 1.86 -11.55
N ALA A 116 3.76 2.27 -10.30
CA ALA A 116 2.97 1.77 -9.19
C ALA A 116 2.58 2.91 -8.25
N LEU A 117 1.35 2.87 -7.73
CA LEU A 117 0.95 3.76 -6.64
C LEU A 117 1.64 3.32 -5.35
N VAL A 118 1.81 4.26 -4.42
CA VAL A 118 2.49 4.02 -3.15
C VAL A 118 1.55 4.30 -2.00
N TRP A 119 1.33 3.32 -1.14
CA TRP A 119 0.72 3.49 0.18
C TRP A 119 1.78 3.32 1.25
N VAL A 120 1.91 4.29 2.18
CA VAL A 120 2.83 4.21 3.32
C VAL A 120 2.13 3.53 4.48
N GLU A 121 2.71 2.43 4.98
CA GLU A 121 2.16 1.73 6.14
C GLU A 121 2.44 2.53 7.42
N PHE A 122 1.43 2.66 8.27
CA PHE A 122 1.53 3.25 9.62
C PHE A 122 1.99 4.72 9.69
N ALA A 123 2.00 5.44 8.56
CA ALA A 123 2.31 6.86 8.53
C ALA A 123 1.41 7.60 7.52
N GLN A 124 1.07 8.85 7.83
CA GLN A 124 0.24 9.68 6.94
C GLN A 124 1.04 10.26 5.78
N GLU A 125 2.34 10.43 5.94
CA GLU A 125 3.25 10.98 4.95
C GLU A 125 4.64 10.36 5.08
N LEU A 126 5.46 10.50 4.04
CA LEU A 126 6.87 10.13 4.04
C LEU A 126 7.70 11.28 3.45
N GLY A 127 8.68 11.75 4.24
CA GLY A 127 9.55 12.87 3.91
C GLY A 127 10.91 12.46 3.34
N PRO A 128 11.66 13.44 2.79
CA PRO A 128 13.03 13.21 2.31
C PRO A 128 13.94 12.68 3.42
N GLY A 129 14.76 11.67 3.10
CA GLY A 129 15.67 11.01 4.03
C GLY A 129 15.01 10.01 4.98
N GLU A 130 13.69 9.90 4.95
CA GLU A 130 12.96 8.96 5.81
C GLU A 130 12.84 7.57 5.19
N THR A 131 12.56 6.60 6.05
CA THR A 131 12.33 5.20 5.70
C THR A 131 11.00 4.73 6.26
N ALA A 132 10.21 4.04 5.44
CA ALA A 132 8.97 3.41 5.87
C ALA A 132 8.67 2.14 5.07
N ASP A 133 7.87 1.25 5.63
CA ASP A 133 7.28 0.16 4.87
C ASP A 133 6.14 0.70 4.00
N VAL A 134 6.10 0.25 2.77
CA VAL A 134 5.14 0.69 1.77
C VAL A 134 4.49 -0.49 1.05
N ARG A 135 3.30 -0.24 0.57
CA ARG A 135 2.58 -1.15 -0.34
C ARG A 135 2.53 -0.50 -1.71
N LEU A 136 2.93 -1.27 -2.71
CA LEU A 136 2.97 -0.82 -4.10
C LEU A 136 1.85 -1.48 -4.89
N ALA A 137 1.04 -0.67 -5.56
CA ALA A 137 -0.03 -1.11 -6.45
C ALA A 137 0.40 -0.89 -7.91
N PRO A 138 0.97 -1.92 -8.57
CA PRO A 138 1.41 -1.84 -9.96
C PRO A 138 0.25 -1.57 -10.92
N LEU A 139 0.38 -0.63 -11.86
CA LEU A 139 -0.62 -0.43 -12.91
C LEU A 139 -0.58 -1.52 -13.99
N SER A 140 0.55 -2.22 -14.11
CA SER A 140 0.76 -3.37 -15.00
C SER A 140 1.34 -4.53 -14.20
N PRO A 141 0.53 -5.25 -13.40
CA PRO A 141 1.02 -6.27 -12.46
C PRO A 141 1.86 -7.38 -13.10
N GLU A 142 1.61 -7.68 -14.37
CA GLU A 142 2.36 -8.69 -15.13
C GLU A 142 3.85 -8.35 -15.28
N GLN A 143 4.23 -7.09 -15.25
CA GLN A 143 5.62 -6.65 -15.34
C GLN A 143 6.39 -6.88 -14.03
N TRP A 144 5.68 -7.00 -12.91
CA TRP A 144 6.23 -7.11 -11.56
C TRP A 144 6.36 -8.55 -11.06
N ARG A 145 5.91 -9.54 -11.86
CA ARG A 145 5.86 -10.96 -11.47
C ARG A 145 7.20 -11.60 -11.12
N ASN A 146 8.30 -11.04 -11.63
CA ASN A 146 9.63 -11.60 -11.44
C ASN A 146 10.33 -11.11 -10.18
N LEU A 147 9.76 -10.11 -9.49
CA LEU A 147 10.28 -9.61 -8.23
C LEU A 147 10.21 -10.67 -7.13
N LYS A 148 11.19 -10.64 -6.25
CA LYS A 148 11.33 -11.55 -5.10
C LYS A 148 11.70 -10.77 -3.84
N PRO A 149 11.37 -11.28 -2.66
CA PRO A 149 11.90 -10.73 -1.41
C PRO A 149 13.44 -10.58 -1.46
N GLY A 150 13.91 -9.40 -1.05
CA GLY A 150 15.30 -9.00 -1.11
C GLY A 150 15.72 -8.26 -2.39
N ASP A 151 14.92 -8.24 -3.44
CA ASP A 151 15.21 -7.44 -4.62
C ASP A 151 15.19 -5.94 -4.28
N VAL A 152 16.12 -5.20 -4.90
CA VAL A 152 16.24 -3.75 -4.73
C VAL A 152 15.71 -3.07 -5.99
N ILE A 153 14.74 -2.19 -5.80
CA ILE A 153 14.11 -1.38 -6.85
C ILE A 153 14.30 0.09 -6.55
N THR A 154 14.28 0.95 -7.57
CA THR A 154 14.47 2.39 -7.39
C THR A 154 13.24 3.19 -7.81
N MET A 155 12.87 4.15 -6.96
CA MET A 155 11.79 5.09 -7.19
C MET A 155 12.30 6.32 -7.94
N HIS A 156 11.56 6.75 -8.96
CA HIS A 156 11.91 7.88 -9.80
C HIS A 156 10.75 8.88 -9.92
N GLU A 157 11.08 10.15 -9.83
CA GLU A 157 10.19 11.27 -10.21
C GLU A 157 10.87 12.05 -11.34
N GLY A 158 10.59 11.65 -12.58
CA GLY A 158 11.35 12.05 -13.74
C GLY A 158 12.59 11.16 -13.95
N ARG A 159 13.76 11.76 -14.29
CA ARG A 159 14.96 10.97 -14.63
C ARG A 159 15.79 10.49 -13.44
N PRO A 160 16.08 11.30 -12.41
CA PRO A 160 16.87 10.82 -11.27
C PRO A 160 16.06 9.88 -10.38
N ALA A 161 16.77 8.96 -9.71
CA ALA A 161 16.18 8.21 -8.61
C ALA A 161 15.99 9.16 -7.42
N VAL A 162 14.86 9.03 -6.72
CA VAL A 162 14.53 9.80 -5.51
C VAL A 162 14.42 8.93 -4.27
N GLY A 163 14.54 7.62 -4.45
CA GLY A 163 14.50 6.66 -3.35
C GLY A 163 14.83 5.25 -3.80
N THR A 164 15.07 4.39 -2.83
CA THR A 164 15.38 2.97 -3.03
C THR A 164 14.47 2.14 -2.14
N ALA A 165 13.91 1.07 -2.68
CA ALA A 165 13.08 0.16 -1.91
C ALA A 165 13.61 -1.28 -1.97
N THR A 166 13.62 -1.96 -0.81
CA THR A 166 13.91 -3.38 -0.73
C THR A 166 12.60 -4.15 -0.60
N VAL A 167 12.34 -5.07 -1.52
CA VAL A 167 11.12 -5.88 -1.54
C VAL A 167 11.09 -6.79 -0.31
N ILE A 168 10.01 -6.72 0.47
CA ILE A 168 9.73 -7.59 1.61
C ILE A 168 8.93 -8.81 1.13
N GLU A 169 7.91 -8.56 0.33
CA GLU A 169 6.93 -9.57 -0.04
C GLU A 169 6.27 -9.24 -1.39
N VAL A 170 5.96 -10.27 -2.16
CA VAL A 170 5.16 -10.17 -3.38
C VAL A 170 3.92 -11.01 -3.19
N LEU A 171 2.77 -10.35 -3.10
CA LEU A 171 1.46 -10.97 -2.91
C LEU A 171 0.75 -11.06 -4.26
N PRO A 172 0.47 -12.27 -4.77
CA PRO A 172 -0.28 -12.44 -6.01
C PRO A 172 -1.75 -12.05 -5.82
N PRO A 173 -2.49 -11.82 -6.92
CA PRO A 173 -3.94 -11.71 -6.88
C PRO A 173 -4.56 -12.92 -6.17
N ARG A 174 -5.62 -12.69 -5.42
CA ARG A 174 -6.40 -13.73 -4.77
C ARG A 174 -7.72 -13.87 -5.51
N SER A 175 -7.96 -15.04 -6.07
CA SER A 175 -9.23 -15.39 -6.74
C SER A 175 -10.31 -15.77 -5.72
#